data_69f3231fb526dab96334dc5335084d6d
#
_entry.id   69f3231fb526dab96334dc5335084d6d
#
_cell.length_a   1.000
_cell.length_b   1.000
_cell.length_c   1.000
_cell.angle_alpha   90.00
_cell.angle_beta   90.00
_cell.angle_gamma   90.00
#
_symmetry.space_group_name_H-M   'P 1'
#
loop_
_entity.id
_entity.type
_entity.pdbx_description
1 polymer ?
#
loop_
_entity_poly.entity_id
_entity_poly.type
_entity_poly.pdbx_seq_one_letter_code
_entity_poly.pdbx_strand_id
1 'polypeptide(L)'
;TIRGHSLISVATAAILAFAASPVHAQTAAEAALNMANMLDGAGGGVSGEDLLAALEDAASAGQPMAMWQLGTMYENGEGVDKNPAKAFGYFAQIANQHADASPRGVEADIVAQSFVKVGDYYREGLPDAGIPADADRSHALLLHAATYFGEADAQYRVGQLYMDAEEMGVNPLQSARWFSLAARKGHCPAQAQLGDMLFNGVEGIEAQPVEGLMWLVIAQQRCVMTADAGWITDMLNRAVAKASLEQQADALALAESVAPQFASY
;
A
#
# COMPACT_ATOMS: atom_id res chain seq x y z
N THR A 1 -18.33 66.44 -0.93
CA THR A 1 -17.44 65.87 -1.97
C THR A 1 -16.10 65.53 -1.39
N ILE A 2 -15.88 64.31 -0.90
CA ILE A 2 -14.54 63.68 -0.83
C ILE A 2 -14.80 62.19 -0.90
N ARG A 3 -14.27 61.58 -1.97
CA ARG A 3 -14.28 60.16 -2.24
C ARG A 3 -13.24 59.46 -1.36
N GLY A 4 -13.63 58.52 -0.52
CA GLY A 4 -12.76 57.59 0.15
C GLY A 4 -12.56 56.34 -0.67
N HIS A 5 -11.36 56.09 -1.16
CA HIS A 5 -10.98 54.81 -1.79
C HIS A 5 -10.65 53.82 -0.67
N SER A 6 -11.49 52.79 -0.58
CA SER A 6 -11.19 51.63 0.27
C SER A 6 -10.20 50.73 -0.47
N LEU A 7 -8.99 50.66 0.04
CA LEU A 7 -7.97 49.69 -0.38
C LEU A 7 -8.32 48.34 0.23
N ILE A 8 -8.80 47.44 -0.60
CA ILE A 8 -8.93 46.00 -0.25
C ILE A 8 -7.51 45.45 -0.23
N SER A 9 -6.99 45.23 0.97
CA SER A 9 -5.75 44.51 1.18
C SER A 9 -5.99 43.03 0.94
N VAL A 10 -5.52 42.53 -0.19
CA VAL A 10 -5.48 41.08 -0.48
C VAL A 10 -4.35 40.52 0.36
N ALA A 11 -4.72 39.91 1.50
CA ALA A 11 -3.79 39.09 2.26
C ALA A 11 -3.54 37.80 1.46
N THR A 12 -2.41 37.76 0.77
CA THR A 12 -1.85 36.53 0.22
C THR A 12 -1.48 35.62 1.40
N ALA A 13 -2.36 34.71 1.74
CA ALA A 13 -2.04 33.58 2.60
C ALA A 13 -1.02 32.72 1.85
N ALA A 14 0.24 32.79 2.27
CA ALA A 14 1.25 31.84 1.87
C ALA A 14 0.84 30.49 2.44
N ILE A 15 0.28 29.64 1.58
CA ILE A 15 0.11 28.22 1.85
C ILE A 15 1.53 27.65 1.90
N LEU A 16 2.07 27.52 3.11
CA LEU A 16 3.17 26.63 3.37
C LEU A 16 2.65 25.21 3.11
N ALA A 17 2.81 24.77 1.88
CA ALA A 17 2.73 23.36 1.56
C ALA A 17 3.84 22.66 2.37
N PHE A 18 3.48 22.15 3.54
CA PHE A 18 4.20 21.03 4.11
C PHE A 18 4.02 19.89 3.11
N ALA A 19 4.99 19.77 2.21
CA ALA A 19 5.20 18.55 1.48
C ALA A 19 5.51 17.50 2.55
N ALA A 20 4.47 16.80 3.02
CA ALA A 20 4.65 15.48 3.58
C ALA A 20 5.35 14.71 2.47
N SER A 21 6.65 14.46 2.64
CA SER A 21 7.37 13.56 1.76
C SER A 21 6.58 12.26 1.78
N PRO A 22 6.09 11.78 0.64
CA PRO A 22 5.59 10.43 0.60
C PRO A 22 6.77 9.59 1.12
N VAL A 23 6.52 8.73 2.09
CA VAL A 23 7.41 7.61 2.36
C VAL A 23 7.29 6.76 1.11
N HIS A 24 8.09 7.12 0.12
CA HIS A 24 8.28 6.31 -1.05
C HIS A 24 8.87 5.01 -0.49
N ALA A 25 8.18 3.91 -0.72
CA ALA A 25 8.89 2.65 -0.81
C ALA A 25 10.09 2.96 -1.72
N GLN A 26 11.28 3.02 -1.14
CA GLN A 26 12.48 3.32 -1.90
C GLN A 26 12.51 2.30 -3.02
N THR A 27 12.52 2.76 -4.26
CA THR A 27 12.61 1.83 -5.37
C THR A 27 13.87 0.98 -5.15
N ALA A 28 13.86 -0.26 -5.63
CA ALA A 28 15.05 -1.12 -5.52
C ALA A 28 16.30 -0.40 -6.03
N ALA A 29 16.14 0.46 -7.06
CA ALA A 29 17.20 1.30 -7.59
C ALA A 29 17.69 2.36 -6.58
N GLU A 30 16.79 3.02 -5.82
CA GLU A 30 17.19 4.00 -4.80
C GLU A 30 17.88 3.34 -3.60
N ALA A 31 17.39 2.18 -3.19
CA ALA A 31 18.01 1.41 -2.11
C ALA A 31 19.37 0.84 -2.53
N ALA A 32 19.51 0.38 -3.78
CA ALA A 32 20.78 -0.03 -4.37
C ALA A 32 21.74 1.16 -4.49
N LEU A 33 21.26 2.33 -4.89
CA LEU A 33 22.06 3.56 -4.95
C LEU A 33 22.50 4.01 -3.55
N ASN A 34 21.65 3.91 -2.55
CA ASN A 34 21.98 4.22 -1.17
C ASN A 34 23.04 3.24 -0.61
N MET A 35 22.92 1.97 -0.93
CA MET A 35 23.93 0.97 -0.53
C MET A 35 25.25 1.17 -1.29
N ALA A 36 25.20 1.49 -2.58
CA ALA A 36 26.39 1.89 -3.37
C ALA A 36 27.05 3.13 -2.78
N ASN A 37 26.29 4.16 -2.42
CA ASN A 37 26.79 5.37 -1.77
C ASN A 37 27.39 5.10 -0.37
N MET A 38 26.85 4.14 0.37
CA MET A 38 27.43 3.70 1.65
C MET A 38 28.77 2.95 1.46
N LEU A 39 28.92 2.22 0.36
CA LEU A 39 30.14 1.52 -0.01
C LEU A 39 31.17 2.46 -0.66
N ASP A 40 30.73 3.57 -1.26
CA ASP A 40 31.54 4.53 -2.01
C ASP A 40 32.27 5.57 -1.12
N GLY A 41 32.29 5.40 0.18
CA GLY A 41 33.12 6.21 1.08
C GLY A 41 34.63 6.19 0.74
N ALA A 42 35.04 5.56 -0.37
CA ALA A 42 36.39 5.37 -0.83
C ALA A 42 36.69 5.84 -2.27
N GLY A 43 35.81 6.62 -2.91
CA GLY A 43 36.18 7.41 -4.11
C GLY A 43 36.34 6.65 -5.43
N GLY A 44 35.75 5.49 -5.61
CA GLY A 44 35.68 4.77 -6.88
C GLY A 44 34.26 4.32 -7.17
N GLY A 45 33.67 4.73 -8.30
CA GLY A 45 32.30 4.35 -8.67
C GLY A 45 32.12 2.84 -8.68
N VAL A 46 31.16 2.33 -7.88
CA VAL A 46 30.83 0.91 -7.82
C VAL A 46 30.19 0.49 -9.13
N SER A 47 30.72 -0.53 -9.80
CA SER A 47 30.07 -1.05 -11.01
C SER A 47 28.78 -1.80 -10.66
N GLY A 48 27.85 -1.92 -11.63
CA GLY A 48 26.63 -2.70 -11.42
C GLY A 48 26.91 -4.17 -11.03
N GLU A 49 28.01 -4.74 -11.53
CA GLU A 49 28.47 -6.09 -11.19
C GLU A 49 28.96 -6.18 -9.73
N ASP A 50 29.71 -5.18 -9.25
CA ASP A 50 30.20 -5.14 -7.87
C ASP A 50 29.03 -4.98 -6.89
N LEU A 51 28.02 -4.18 -7.25
CA LEU A 51 26.81 -4.02 -6.47
C LEU A 51 26.01 -5.32 -6.39
N LEU A 52 25.84 -6.01 -7.51
CA LEU A 52 25.14 -7.30 -7.55
C LEU A 52 25.85 -8.33 -6.66
N ALA A 53 27.19 -8.42 -6.77
CA ALA A 53 27.99 -9.31 -5.94
C ALA A 53 27.85 -8.99 -4.45
N ALA A 54 27.87 -7.71 -4.07
CA ALA A 54 27.69 -7.29 -2.67
C ALA A 54 26.28 -7.62 -2.14
N LEU A 55 25.25 -7.49 -2.98
CA LEU A 55 23.88 -7.90 -2.61
C LEU A 55 23.76 -9.42 -2.44
N GLU A 56 24.41 -10.20 -3.32
CA GLU A 56 24.44 -11.67 -3.24
C GLU A 56 25.17 -12.16 -1.98
N ASP A 57 26.28 -11.53 -1.62
CA ASP A 57 27.02 -11.82 -0.38
C ASP A 57 26.16 -11.49 0.86
N ALA A 58 25.52 -10.33 0.89
CA ALA A 58 24.63 -9.93 1.97
C ALA A 58 23.40 -10.84 2.10
N ALA A 59 22.79 -11.23 0.98
CA ALA A 59 21.68 -12.17 0.96
C ALA A 59 22.09 -13.56 1.44
N SER A 60 23.29 -14.03 1.06
CA SER A 60 23.88 -15.29 1.54
C SER A 60 24.14 -15.26 3.04
N ALA A 61 24.44 -14.09 3.60
CA ALA A 61 24.55 -13.86 5.04
C ALA A 61 23.20 -13.77 5.77
N GLY A 62 22.07 -13.89 5.04
CA GLY A 62 20.72 -13.91 5.62
C GLY A 62 20.09 -12.53 5.82
N GLN A 63 20.59 -11.48 5.16
CA GLN A 63 20.03 -10.13 5.30
C GLN A 63 18.73 -9.97 4.49
N PRO A 64 17.57 -9.73 5.12
CA PRO A 64 16.29 -9.65 4.40
C PRO A 64 16.23 -8.53 3.38
N MET A 65 16.84 -7.37 3.66
CA MET A 65 16.87 -6.23 2.74
C MET A 65 17.60 -6.58 1.44
N ALA A 66 18.74 -7.28 1.52
CA ALA A 66 19.50 -7.68 0.34
C ALA A 66 18.73 -8.73 -0.49
N MET A 67 18.11 -9.70 0.18
CA MET A 67 17.24 -10.68 -0.48
C MET A 67 16.05 -10.01 -1.16
N TRP A 68 15.42 -9.04 -0.51
CA TRP A 68 14.30 -8.28 -1.06
C TRP A 68 14.70 -7.53 -2.34
N GLN A 69 15.84 -6.85 -2.30
CA GLN A 69 16.36 -6.13 -3.46
C GLN A 69 16.66 -7.07 -4.63
N LEU A 70 17.34 -8.18 -4.37
CA LEU A 70 17.59 -9.18 -5.41
C LEU A 70 16.29 -9.77 -5.95
N GLY A 71 15.32 -10.06 -5.08
CA GLY A 71 13.99 -10.51 -5.48
C GLY A 71 13.33 -9.52 -6.45
N THR A 72 13.33 -8.24 -6.10
CA THR A 72 12.75 -7.17 -6.93
C THR A 72 13.50 -6.98 -8.24
N MET A 73 14.85 -6.99 -8.21
CA MET A 73 15.68 -6.90 -9.42
C MET A 73 15.37 -8.04 -10.39
N TYR A 74 15.28 -9.29 -9.91
CA TYR A 74 14.94 -10.43 -10.78
C TYR A 74 13.47 -10.43 -11.20
N GLU A 75 12.55 -9.92 -10.39
CA GLU A 75 11.13 -9.80 -10.75
C GLU A 75 10.91 -8.81 -11.89
N ASN A 76 11.59 -7.66 -11.85
CA ASN A 76 11.42 -6.58 -12.82
C ASN A 76 12.40 -6.66 -14.00
N GLY A 77 13.56 -7.30 -13.83
CA GLY A 77 14.66 -7.26 -14.80
C GLY A 77 15.50 -5.98 -14.68
N GLU A 78 15.66 -5.45 -13.46
CA GLU A 78 16.42 -4.23 -13.17
C GLU A 78 17.88 -4.55 -12.89
N GLY A 79 18.77 -4.25 -13.83
CA GLY A 79 20.21 -4.53 -13.69
C GLY A 79 20.59 -6.02 -13.85
N VAL A 80 19.62 -6.90 -14.00
CA VAL A 80 19.75 -8.33 -14.26
C VAL A 80 18.68 -8.80 -15.24
N ASP A 81 18.89 -9.93 -15.89
CA ASP A 81 17.82 -10.55 -16.69
C ASP A 81 16.64 -10.95 -15.80
N LYS A 82 15.43 -10.62 -16.26
CA LYS A 82 14.20 -10.98 -15.57
C LYS A 82 14.13 -12.48 -15.33
N ASN A 83 13.95 -12.88 -14.07
CA ASN A 83 13.87 -14.27 -13.66
C ASN A 83 12.88 -14.46 -12.49
N PRO A 84 11.59 -14.70 -12.76
CA PRO A 84 10.57 -14.87 -11.72
C PRO A 84 10.86 -16.03 -10.74
N ALA A 85 11.56 -17.09 -11.20
CA ALA A 85 11.91 -18.20 -10.34
C ALA A 85 12.94 -17.80 -9.26
N LYS A 86 13.94 -17.01 -9.65
CA LYS A 86 14.89 -16.45 -8.68
C LYS A 86 14.23 -15.44 -7.75
N ALA A 87 13.35 -14.59 -8.28
CA ALA A 87 12.59 -13.63 -7.48
C ALA A 87 11.77 -14.35 -6.40
N PHE A 88 10.98 -15.37 -6.80
CA PHE A 88 10.26 -16.23 -5.87
C PHE A 88 11.18 -16.85 -4.81
N GLY A 89 12.36 -17.35 -5.23
CA GLY A 89 13.33 -17.95 -4.32
C GLY A 89 13.76 -17.00 -3.21
N TYR A 90 14.09 -15.76 -3.53
CA TYR A 90 14.48 -14.74 -2.55
C TYR A 90 13.32 -14.35 -1.62
N PHE A 91 12.14 -14.07 -2.15
CA PHE A 91 10.97 -13.74 -1.32
C PHE A 91 10.56 -14.91 -0.41
N ALA A 92 10.57 -16.15 -0.93
CA ALA A 92 10.28 -17.35 -0.13
C ALA A 92 11.34 -17.57 0.96
N GLN A 93 12.61 -17.25 0.69
CA GLN A 93 13.68 -17.36 1.67
C GLN A 93 13.45 -16.37 2.84
N ILE A 94 13.09 -15.11 2.55
CA ILE A 94 12.74 -14.14 3.60
C ILE A 94 11.55 -14.65 4.41
N ALA A 95 10.45 -15.02 3.76
CA ALA A 95 9.24 -15.49 4.43
C ALA A 95 9.50 -16.71 5.34
N ASN A 96 10.36 -17.65 4.90
CA ASN A 96 10.67 -18.86 5.68
C ASN A 96 11.65 -18.60 6.84
N GLN A 97 12.68 -17.77 6.62
CA GLN A 97 13.73 -17.53 7.61
C GLN A 97 13.31 -16.54 8.70
N HIS A 98 12.39 -15.63 8.36
CA HIS A 98 11.98 -14.53 9.22
C HIS A 98 10.49 -14.57 9.59
N ALA A 99 9.84 -15.72 9.47
CA ALA A 99 8.40 -15.86 9.77
C ALA A 99 8.02 -15.40 11.17
N ASP A 100 8.92 -15.57 12.14
CA ASP A 100 8.73 -15.20 13.55
C ASP A 100 9.34 -13.82 13.88
N ALA A 101 9.73 -13.02 12.86
CA ALA A 101 10.25 -11.69 13.10
C ALA A 101 9.25 -10.83 13.86
N SER A 102 9.75 -9.96 14.75
CA SER A 102 8.87 -9.07 15.50
C SER A 102 8.04 -8.19 14.58
N PRO A 103 6.69 -8.15 14.72
CA PRO A 103 5.83 -7.30 13.87
C PRO A 103 6.10 -5.79 14.00
N ARG A 104 6.94 -5.39 14.94
CA ARG A 104 7.39 -3.99 15.14
C ARG A 104 8.89 -3.84 14.93
N GLY A 105 9.56 -4.85 14.40
CA GLY A 105 10.97 -4.79 14.05
C GLY A 105 11.21 -3.94 12.81
N VAL A 106 12.45 -3.47 12.63
CA VAL A 106 12.86 -2.68 11.45
C VAL A 106 12.67 -3.41 10.11
N GLU A 107 12.62 -4.73 10.13
CA GLU A 107 12.49 -5.59 8.94
C GLU A 107 11.06 -6.11 8.75
N ALA A 108 10.13 -5.78 9.66
CA ALA A 108 8.78 -6.31 9.66
C ALA A 108 8.04 -6.10 8.34
N ASP A 109 8.18 -4.91 7.75
CA ASP A 109 7.52 -4.57 6.49
C ASP A 109 8.03 -5.41 5.32
N ILE A 110 9.36 -5.61 5.24
CA ILE A 110 9.97 -6.44 4.19
C ILE A 110 9.53 -7.90 4.33
N VAL A 111 9.51 -8.40 5.56
CA VAL A 111 9.06 -9.77 5.84
C VAL A 111 7.59 -9.93 5.47
N ALA A 112 6.74 -9.00 5.91
CA ALA A 112 5.32 -9.02 5.59
C ALA A 112 5.04 -8.95 4.09
N GLN A 113 5.70 -8.04 3.38
CA GLN A 113 5.58 -7.93 1.93
C GLN A 113 6.10 -9.17 1.21
N SER A 114 7.10 -9.86 1.75
CA SER A 114 7.58 -11.12 1.19
C SER A 114 6.53 -12.24 1.28
N PHE A 115 5.74 -12.28 2.36
CA PHE A 115 4.58 -13.19 2.44
C PHE A 115 3.54 -12.86 1.36
N VAL A 116 3.27 -11.57 1.11
CA VAL A 116 2.35 -11.13 0.05
C VAL A 116 2.87 -11.56 -1.31
N LYS A 117 4.15 -11.29 -1.62
CA LYS A 117 4.78 -11.69 -2.89
C LYS A 117 4.73 -13.19 -3.13
N VAL A 118 5.10 -13.99 -2.13
CA VAL A 118 5.02 -15.45 -2.22
C VAL A 118 3.57 -15.92 -2.40
N GLY A 119 2.62 -15.26 -1.74
CA GLY A 119 1.20 -15.51 -1.93
C GLY A 119 0.74 -15.25 -3.36
N ASP A 120 1.20 -14.18 -4.00
CA ASP A 120 0.91 -13.86 -5.40
C ASP A 120 1.44 -14.95 -6.35
N TYR A 121 2.68 -15.38 -6.13
CA TYR A 121 3.26 -16.47 -6.92
C TYR A 121 2.49 -17.79 -6.78
N TYR A 122 1.98 -18.11 -5.60
CA TYR A 122 1.13 -19.30 -5.43
C TYR A 122 -0.26 -19.12 -6.03
N ARG A 123 -0.82 -17.93 -6.04
CA ARG A 123 -2.10 -17.66 -6.69
C ARG A 123 -2.02 -17.87 -8.20
N GLU A 124 -1.00 -17.34 -8.82
CA GLU A 124 -0.80 -17.38 -10.27
C GLU A 124 -0.16 -18.71 -10.73
N GLY A 125 0.66 -19.27 -9.89
CA GLY A 125 1.56 -20.37 -10.24
C GLY A 125 2.76 -19.85 -11.03
N LEU A 126 3.81 -20.66 -11.07
CA LEU A 126 4.99 -20.46 -11.89
C LEU A 126 5.42 -21.80 -12.50
N PRO A 127 4.69 -22.30 -13.54
CA PRO A 127 4.87 -23.65 -14.07
C PRO A 127 6.29 -23.93 -14.57
N ASP A 128 6.94 -22.94 -15.17
CA ASP A 128 8.31 -23.05 -15.67
C ASP A 128 9.34 -23.29 -14.55
N ALA A 129 9.01 -22.93 -13.31
CA ALA A 129 9.80 -23.20 -12.12
C ALA A 129 9.27 -24.38 -11.29
N GLY A 130 8.26 -25.11 -11.78
CA GLY A 130 7.64 -26.23 -11.07
C GLY A 130 6.79 -25.82 -9.87
N ILE A 131 6.31 -24.57 -9.82
CA ILE A 131 5.44 -24.06 -8.77
C ILE A 131 4.00 -24.04 -9.31
N PRO A 132 3.14 -24.99 -8.90
CA PRO A 132 1.74 -24.99 -9.30
C PRO A 132 0.98 -23.84 -8.61
N ALA A 133 -0.10 -23.39 -9.24
CA ALA A 133 -1.06 -22.51 -8.58
C ALA A 133 -1.69 -23.23 -7.37
N ASP A 134 -1.79 -22.51 -6.25
CA ASP A 134 -2.29 -23.02 -4.97
C ASP A 134 -2.97 -21.87 -4.21
N ALA A 135 -4.29 -21.75 -4.38
CA ALA A 135 -5.08 -20.69 -3.76
C ALA A 135 -5.08 -20.79 -2.23
N ASP A 136 -5.19 -22.00 -1.69
CA ASP A 136 -5.21 -22.20 -0.23
C ASP A 136 -3.91 -21.71 0.42
N ARG A 137 -2.79 -22.00 -0.23
CA ARG A 137 -1.48 -21.56 0.23
C ARG A 137 -1.31 -20.04 0.09
N SER A 138 -1.79 -19.47 -1.01
CA SER A 138 -1.82 -18.01 -1.21
C SER A 138 -2.62 -17.34 -0.08
N HIS A 139 -3.83 -17.82 0.20
CA HIS A 139 -4.69 -17.26 1.27
C HIS A 139 -4.03 -17.37 2.65
N ALA A 140 -3.40 -18.51 2.96
CA ALA A 140 -2.71 -18.69 4.24
C ALA A 140 -1.57 -17.67 4.43
N LEU A 141 -0.78 -17.40 3.39
CA LEU A 141 0.31 -16.42 3.41
C LEU A 141 -0.21 -14.98 3.55
N LEU A 142 -1.26 -14.62 2.79
CA LEU A 142 -1.91 -13.31 2.91
C LEU A 142 -2.51 -13.11 4.31
N LEU A 143 -3.19 -14.12 4.86
CA LEU A 143 -3.74 -14.07 6.21
C LEU A 143 -2.63 -13.91 7.26
N HIS A 144 -1.49 -14.56 7.10
CA HIS A 144 -0.36 -14.38 8.00
C HIS A 144 0.19 -12.94 7.95
N ALA A 145 0.42 -12.39 6.77
CA ALA A 145 0.86 -11.00 6.61
C ALA A 145 -0.16 -10.01 7.20
N ALA A 146 -1.45 -10.24 6.96
CA ALA A 146 -2.53 -9.37 7.42
C ALA A 146 -2.76 -9.41 8.95
N THR A 147 -2.62 -10.60 9.56
CA THR A 147 -2.93 -10.80 10.98
C THR A 147 -1.73 -10.60 11.89
N TYR A 148 -0.62 -11.25 11.59
CA TYR A 148 0.57 -11.24 12.43
C TYR A 148 1.35 -9.92 12.28
N PHE A 149 1.67 -9.55 11.05
CA PHE A 149 2.37 -8.30 10.77
C PHE A 149 1.44 -7.09 10.68
N GLY A 150 0.18 -7.32 10.37
CA GLY A 150 -0.77 -6.23 10.15
C GLY A 150 -0.47 -5.45 8.87
N GLU A 151 0.11 -6.08 7.86
CA GLU A 151 0.46 -5.44 6.59
C GLU A 151 -0.80 -4.93 5.88
N ALA A 152 -0.78 -3.66 5.43
CA ALA A 152 -2.00 -2.96 4.99
C ALA A 152 -2.53 -3.48 3.64
N ASP A 153 -1.64 -3.79 2.68
CA ASP A 153 -2.05 -4.37 1.40
C ASP A 153 -2.61 -5.78 1.58
N ALA A 154 -1.96 -6.60 2.44
CA ALA A 154 -2.50 -7.91 2.78
C ALA A 154 -3.88 -7.83 3.43
N GLN A 155 -4.10 -6.88 4.35
CA GLN A 155 -5.41 -6.63 4.96
C GLN A 155 -6.45 -6.25 3.90
N TYR A 156 -6.10 -5.37 2.97
CA TYR A 156 -6.97 -5.01 1.85
C TYR A 156 -7.32 -6.22 0.98
N ARG A 157 -6.33 -7.01 0.59
CA ARG A 157 -6.54 -8.21 -0.24
C ARG A 157 -7.40 -9.25 0.46
N VAL A 158 -7.17 -9.50 1.76
CA VAL A 158 -8.04 -10.39 2.54
C VAL A 158 -9.48 -9.86 2.55
N GLY A 159 -9.68 -8.53 2.65
CA GLY A 159 -11.00 -7.92 2.50
C GLY A 159 -11.64 -8.23 1.15
N GLN A 160 -10.87 -8.20 0.07
CA GLN A 160 -11.35 -8.55 -1.27
C GLN A 160 -11.75 -10.03 -1.38
N LEU A 161 -10.98 -10.95 -0.77
CA LEU A 161 -11.29 -12.39 -0.76
C LEU A 161 -12.67 -12.67 -0.12
N TYR A 162 -13.09 -11.88 0.87
CA TYR A 162 -14.42 -11.97 1.47
C TYR A 162 -15.52 -11.28 0.65
N MET A 163 -15.22 -10.71 -0.50
CA MET A 163 -16.21 -10.22 -1.48
C MET A 163 -16.37 -11.19 -2.66
N ASP A 164 -15.52 -12.20 -2.76
CA ASP A 164 -15.53 -13.18 -3.85
C ASP A 164 -16.09 -14.53 -3.39
N ALA A 165 -17.13 -15.00 -4.11
CA ALA A 165 -17.81 -16.24 -3.78
C ALA A 165 -16.94 -17.50 -4.07
N GLU A 166 -15.99 -17.38 -5.00
CA GLU A 166 -15.12 -18.49 -5.42
C GLU A 166 -13.88 -18.61 -4.52
N GLU A 167 -13.54 -17.53 -3.78
CA GLU A 167 -12.38 -17.49 -2.90
C GLU A 167 -12.79 -17.88 -1.45
N MET A 168 -13.05 -16.91 -0.59
CA MET A 168 -13.41 -17.15 0.83
C MET A 168 -14.93 -17.10 1.09
N GLY A 169 -15.73 -16.93 0.05
CA GLY A 169 -17.18 -16.74 0.11
C GLY A 169 -17.56 -15.32 0.50
N VAL A 170 -18.75 -14.89 0.02
CA VAL A 170 -19.24 -13.53 0.22
C VAL A 170 -19.58 -13.27 1.68
N ASN A 171 -18.82 -12.42 2.33
CA ASN A 171 -19.08 -11.94 3.69
C ASN A 171 -18.73 -10.44 3.82
N PRO A 172 -19.67 -9.54 3.45
CA PRO A 172 -19.43 -8.10 3.44
C PRO A 172 -18.99 -7.54 4.79
N LEU A 173 -19.49 -8.09 5.89
CA LEU A 173 -19.12 -7.65 7.23
C LEU A 173 -17.66 -7.96 7.54
N GLN A 174 -17.16 -9.14 7.17
CA GLN A 174 -15.74 -9.46 7.32
C GLN A 174 -14.89 -8.61 6.37
N SER A 175 -15.32 -8.45 5.13
CA SER A 175 -14.64 -7.56 4.17
C SER A 175 -14.47 -6.14 4.72
N ALA A 176 -15.55 -5.53 5.22
CA ALA A 176 -15.51 -4.18 5.80
C ALA A 176 -14.57 -4.09 7.02
N ARG A 177 -14.51 -5.14 7.85
CA ARG A 177 -13.56 -5.18 8.98
C ARG A 177 -12.11 -5.13 8.49
N TRP A 178 -11.78 -5.92 7.48
CA TRP A 178 -10.45 -5.94 6.91
C TRP A 178 -10.10 -4.63 6.19
N PHE A 179 -11.04 -4.09 5.39
CA PHE A 179 -10.86 -2.77 4.78
C PHE A 179 -10.69 -1.67 5.82
N SER A 180 -11.41 -1.72 6.95
CA SER A 180 -11.25 -0.75 8.03
C SER A 180 -9.85 -0.80 8.67
N LEU A 181 -9.25 -1.97 8.82
CA LEU A 181 -7.89 -2.11 9.34
C LEU A 181 -6.86 -1.47 8.38
N ALA A 182 -6.96 -1.76 7.09
CA ALA A 182 -6.09 -1.19 6.06
C ALA A 182 -6.33 0.32 5.89
N ALA A 183 -7.59 0.77 5.87
CA ALA A 183 -7.98 2.16 5.69
C ALA A 183 -7.40 3.08 6.78
N ARG A 184 -7.40 2.63 8.03
CA ARG A 184 -6.82 3.35 9.17
C ARG A 184 -5.30 3.51 9.07
N LYS A 185 -4.64 2.65 8.30
CA LYS A 185 -3.21 2.72 7.97
C LYS A 185 -2.92 3.55 6.73
N GLY A 186 -3.92 4.22 6.18
CA GLY A 186 -3.76 5.07 5.01
C GLY A 186 -3.79 4.32 3.67
N HIS A 187 -4.17 3.04 3.65
CA HIS A 187 -4.28 2.28 2.41
C HIS A 187 -5.43 2.81 1.55
N CYS A 188 -5.10 3.51 0.48
CA CYS A 188 -6.04 4.23 -0.37
C CYS A 188 -7.20 3.37 -0.93
N PRO A 189 -6.93 2.25 -1.62
CA PRO A 189 -7.99 1.40 -2.11
C PRO A 189 -8.95 0.90 -1.00
N ALA A 190 -8.41 0.59 0.18
CA ALA A 190 -9.23 0.16 1.31
C ALA A 190 -10.12 1.28 1.85
N GLN A 191 -9.62 2.53 1.90
CA GLN A 191 -10.43 3.69 2.27
C GLN A 191 -11.60 3.89 1.31
N ALA A 192 -11.36 3.75 0.00
CA ALA A 192 -12.40 3.88 -1.00
C ALA A 192 -13.45 2.76 -0.92
N GLN A 193 -13.02 1.51 -0.79
CA GLN A 193 -13.93 0.37 -0.68
C GLN A 193 -14.77 0.43 0.60
N LEU A 194 -14.14 0.75 1.73
CA LEU A 194 -14.86 0.95 2.99
C LEU A 194 -15.87 2.10 2.86
N GLY A 195 -15.46 3.20 2.22
CA GLY A 195 -16.32 4.36 1.98
C GLY A 195 -17.55 4.01 1.15
N ASP A 196 -17.40 3.24 0.08
CA ASP A 196 -18.51 2.81 -0.76
C ASP A 196 -19.47 1.88 0.00
N MET A 197 -18.92 0.92 0.76
CA MET A 197 -19.72 -0.01 1.57
C MET A 197 -20.53 0.71 2.65
N LEU A 198 -19.93 1.71 3.32
CA LEU A 198 -20.64 2.51 4.32
C LEU A 198 -21.65 3.45 3.68
N PHE A 199 -21.34 4.06 2.54
CA PHE A 199 -22.23 4.98 1.87
C PHE A 199 -23.50 4.32 1.38
N ASN A 200 -23.38 3.18 0.70
CA ASN A 200 -24.53 2.47 0.13
C ASN A 200 -25.23 1.54 1.13
N GLY A 201 -24.53 1.13 2.19
CA GLY A 201 -24.90 -0.01 3.00
C GLY A 201 -24.72 -1.33 2.23
N VAL A 202 -24.47 -2.38 2.96
CA VAL A 202 -24.38 -3.75 2.42
C VAL A 202 -24.97 -4.72 3.45
N GLU A 203 -25.14 -5.99 3.08
CA GLU A 203 -25.66 -6.99 4.02
C GLU A 203 -24.87 -6.99 5.35
N GLY A 204 -25.59 -6.77 6.44
CA GLY A 204 -25.01 -6.68 7.80
C GLY A 204 -24.42 -5.32 8.17
N ILE A 205 -24.46 -4.33 7.27
CA ILE A 205 -23.97 -2.96 7.52
C ILE A 205 -25.03 -1.96 7.03
N GLU A 206 -25.62 -1.20 7.96
CA GLU A 206 -26.54 -0.14 7.62
C GLU A 206 -25.82 1.02 6.91
N ALA A 207 -26.51 1.69 5.99
CA ALA A 207 -25.93 2.82 5.28
C ALA A 207 -25.60 3.98 6.22
N GLN A 208 -24.40 4.50 6.10
CA GLN A 208 -23.84 5.63 6.84
C GLN A 208 -23.27 6.64 5.82
N PRO A 209 -24.13 7.42 5.13
CA PRO A 209 -23.68 8.22 3.98
C PRO A 209 -22.62 9.26 4.31
N VAL A 210 -22.68 9.89 5.47
CA VAL A 210 -21.69 10.90 5.90
C VAL A 210 -20.33 10.25 6.12
N GLU A 211 -20.26 9.14 6.85
CA GLU A 211 -19.02 8.42 7.09
C GLU A 211 -18.46 7.79 5.81
N GLY A 212 -19.33 7.24 4.97
CA GLY A 212 -18.94 6.70 3.67
C GLY A 212 -18.31 7.76 2.77
N LEU A 213 -18.96 8.93 2.63
CA LEU A 213 -18.41 10.05 1.89
C LEU A 213 -17.10 10.56 2.48
N MET A 214 -17.00 10.65 3.80
CA MET A 214 -15.76 11.04 4.49
C MET A 214 -14.58 10.15 4.06
N TRP A 215 -14.75 8.83 4.08
CA TRP A 215 -13.70 7.91 3.64
C TRP A 215 -13.35 8.07 2.15
N LEU A 216 -14.36 8.27 1.28
CA LEU A 216 -14.14 8.50 -0.16
C LEU A 216 -13.38 9.81 -0.41
N VAL A 217 -13.69 10.88 0.32
CA VAL A 217 -12.96 12.15 0.24
C VAL A 217 -11.51 11.97 0.66
N ILE A 218 -11.26 11.30 1.78
CA ILE A 218 -9.89 11.04 2.25
C ILE A 218 -9.11 10.19 1.23
N ALA A 219 -9.73 9.15 0.69
CA ALA A 219 -9.12 8.31 -0.33
C ALA A 219 -8.74 9.13 -1.57
N GLN A 220 -9.66 9.92 -2.09
CA GLN A 220 -9.43 10.74 -3.28
C GLN A 220 -8.29 11.75 -3.06
N GLN A 221 -8.23 12.41 -1.90
CA GLN A 221 -7.18 13.37 -1.60
C GLN A 221 -5.79 12.74 -1.49
N ARG A 222 -5.70 11.53 -0.95
CA ARG A 222 -4.43 10.81 -0.74
C ARG A 222 -3.93 10.12 -1.99
N CYS A 223 -4.84 9.57 -2.78
CA CYS A 223 -4.49 8.72 -3.92
C CYS A 223 -4.35 9.48 -5.25
N VAL A 224 -4.39 10.80 -5.23
CA VAL A 224 -4.37 11.64 -6.44
C VAL A 224 -3.19 11.35 -7.38
N MET A 225 -2.08 10.84 -6.87
CA MET A 225 -0.87 10.50 -7.63
C MET A 225 -0.66 8.99 -7.84
N THR A 226 -1.67 8.19 -7.54
CA THR A 226 -1.60 6.72 -7.67
C THR A 226 -2.32 6.24 -8.93
N ALA A 227 -2.06 4.99 -9.32
CA ALA A 227 -2.82 4.34 -10.39
C ALA A 227 -4.32 4.21 -10.07
N ASP A 228 -4.69 4.25 -8.81
CA ASP A 228 -6.05 4.11 -8.32
C ASP A 228 -6.89 5.40 -8.38
N ALA A 229 -6.26 6.55 -8.60
CA ALA A 229 -6.90 7.87 -8.57
C ALA A 229 -8.17 7.95 -9.43
N GLY A 230 -8.16 7.34 -10.61
CA GLY A 230 -9.27 7.39 -11.55
C GLY A 230 -10.54 6.74 -11.00
N TRP A 231 -10.47 5.47 -10.62
CA TRP A 231 -11.65 4.74 -10.15
C TRP A 231 -12.13 5.21 -8.76
N ILE A 232 -11.21 5.69 -7.91
CA ILE A 232 -11.55 6.30 -6.62
C ILE A 232 -12.34 7.60 -6.83
N THR A 233 -11.89 8.45 -7.76
CA THR A 233 -12.59 9.68 -8.12
C THR A 233 -13.98 9.38 -8.68
N ASP A 234 -14.11 8.39 -9.54
CA ASP A 234 -15.40 7.98 -10.09
C ASP A 234 -16.34 7.45 -9.00
N MET A 235 -15.82 6.73 -8.03
CA MET A 235 -16.58 6.23 -6.88
C MET A 235 -17.08 7.40 -6.02
N LEU A 236 -16.24 8.36 -5.70
CA LEU A 236 -16.63 9.58 -4.98
C LEU A 236 -17.69 10.36 -5.74
N ASN A 237 -17.54 10.58 -7.05
CA ASN A 237 -18.50 11.31 -7.87
C ASN A 237 -19.88 10.65 -7.87
N ARG A 238 -19.95 9.32 -7.94
CA ARG A 238 -21.22 8.59 -7.83
C ARG A 238 -21.88 8.75 -6.46
N ALA A 239 -21.11 8.76 -5.39
CA ALA A 239 -21.63 8.98 -4.04
C ALA A 239 -22.10 10.43 -3.85
N VAL A 240 -21.34 11.42 -4.27
CA VAL A 240 -21.70 12.85 -4.23
C VAL A 240 -22.99 13.11 -5.01
N ALA A 241 -23.18 12.50 -6.18
CA ALA A 241 -24.40 12.65 -6.98
C ALA A 241 -25.67 12.15 -6.28
N LYS A 242 -25.57 11.25 -5.32
CA LYS A 242 -26.67 10.68 -4.53
C LYS A 242 -26.89 11.38 -3.19
N ALA A 243 -25.85 12.00 -2.63
CA ALA A 243 -25.88 12.61 -1.31
C ALA A 243 -26.55 13.97 -1.31
N SER A 244 -27.22 14.32 -0.21
CA SER A 244 -27.72 15.67 0.03
C SER A 244 -26.56 16.65 0.25
N LEU A 245 -26.82 17.96 0.03
CA LEU A 245 -25.82 19.02 0.30
C LEU A 245 -25.36 19.04 1.77
N GLU A 246 -26.27 18.72 2.69
CA GLU A 246 -25.97 18.61 4.13
C GLU A 246 -25.00 17.45 4.38
N GLN A 247 -25.28 16.25 3.85
CA GLN A 247 -24.40 15.09 3.96
C GLN A 247 -23.01 15.36 3.37
N GLN A 248 -22.93 16.07 2.24
CA GLN A 248 -21.66 16.45 1.62
C GLN A 248 -20.87 17.41 2.51
N ALA A 249 -21.53 18.44 3.11
CA ALA A 249 -20.89 19.39 4.00
C ALA A 249 -20.38 18.71 5.29
N ASP A 250 -21.21 17.85 5.88
CA ASP A 250 -20.84 17.12 7.10
C ASP A 250 -19.67 16.16 6.86
N ALA A 251 -19.68 15.45 5.71
CA ALA A 251 -18.61 14.54 5.33
C ALA A 251 -17.27 15.26 5.10
N LEU A 252 -17.28 16.45 4.48
CA LEU A 252 -16.08 17.25 4.30
C LEU A 252 -15.51 17.72 5.64
N ALA A 253 -16.37 18.26 6.53
CA ALA A 253 -15.97 18.69 7.86
C ALA A 253 -15.41 17.53 8.69
N LEU A 254 -16.04 16.34 8.59
CA LEU A 254 -15.55 15.15 9.26
C LEU A 254 -14.20 14.70 8.69
N ALA A 255 -14.04 14.69 7.35
CA ALA A 255 -12.78 14.34 6.71
C ALA A 255 -11.62 15.24 7.17
N GLU A 256 -11.84 16.56 7.21
CA GLU A 256 -10.83 17.50 7.70
C GLU A 256 -10.44 17.24 9.16
N SER A 257 -11.37 16.83 10.00
CA SER A 257 -11.12 16.58 11.42
C SER A 257 -10.38 15.28 11.69
N VAL A 258 -10.61 14.24 10.88
CA VAL A 258 -10.06 12.90 11.12
C VAL A 258 -8.87 12.55 10.23
N ALA A 259 -8.71 13.18 9.06
CA ALA A 259 -7.61 12.91 8.13
C ALA A 259 -6.22 12.94 8.78
N PRO A 260 -5.91 13.87 9.72
CA PRO A 260 -4.61 13.87 10.39
C PRO A 260 -4.33 12.64 11.26
N GLN A 261 -5.39 11.93 11.70
CA GLN A 261 -5.25 10.72 12.54
C GLN A 261 -4.82 9.50 11.73
N PHE A 262 -5.06 9.52 10.44
CA PHE A 262 -4.65 8.48 9.50
C PHE A 262 -3.34 8.88 8.80
N ALA A 263 -2.39 9.38 9.56
CA ALA A 263 -1.10 9.79 9.03
C ALA A 263 -0.48 8.66 8.19
N SER A 264 0.01 9.04 7.02
CA SER A 264 0.75 8.19 6.09
C SER A 264 1.81 7.36 6.83
N TYR A 265 1.66 6.05 6.70
CA TYR A 265 2.73 5.11 6.97
C TYR A 265 3.63 5.00 5.74
#